data_d232fe34452e58fc18acd75421ce449e
#
_entry.id   d232fe34452e58fc18acd75421ce449e
#
_cell.length_a   1.000
_cell.length_b   1.000
_cell.length_c   1.000
_cell.angle_alpha   90.00
_cell.angle_beta   90.00
_cell.angle_gamma   90.00
#
_symmetry.space_group_name_H-M   'P 1'
#
loop_
_entity.id
_entity.type
_entity.pdbx_description
1 polymer ?
#
loop_
_entity_poly.entity_id
_entity_poly.type
_entity_poly.pdbx_seq_one_letter_code
_entity_poly.pdbx_strand_id
1 'polypeptide(L)' 'MTATTTAPKMLTEQDVVQMTGLARGTLAYWRHLGTGPISYKLGRRVRYDEADVLAWIAESKTTTQRGGQK' A
#
# COMPACT_ATOMS: atom_id res chain seq x y z
N MET A 1 23.60 13.35 7.59
CA MET A 1 23.09 13.30 7.46
C MET A 1 22.39 13.19 7.69
N THR A 2 22.02 13.16 7.63
CA THR A 2 21.37 13.05 7.67
C THR A 2 20.42 12.90 7.83
N ALA A 3 20.04 12.88 7.72
CA ALA A 3 19.20 12.83 7.84
C ALA A 3 18.31 12.48 8.01
N THR A 4 17.83 12.35 8.06
CA THR A 4 17.10 11.82 8.14
C THR A 4 15.91 12.05 8.20
N THR A 5 15.43 12.51 7.91
CA THR A 5 14.40 12.67 8.03
C THR A 5 13.52 12.10 7.56
N THR A 6 12.77 12.10 7.76
CA THR A 6 11.94 11.29 7.59
C THR A 6 10.68 11.68 7.18
N ALA A 7 10.49 12.42 6.23
CA ALA A 7 9.24 12.71 5.66
C ALA A 7 8.70 11.41 5.08
N PRO A 8 7.45 11.10 5.31
CA PRO A 8 6.88 9.89 4.75
C PRO A 8 6.94 9.96 3.24
N LYS A 9 7.20 8.85 2.62
CA LYS A 9 7.18 8.79 1.19
C LYS A 9 5.75 8.59 0.73
N MET A 10 5.30 9.49 -0.12
CA MET A 10 3.97 9.45 -0.67
C MET A 10 3.98 8.70 -1.99
N LEU A 11 3.07 7.76 -2.15
CA LEU A 11 2.97 6.96 -3.36
C LEU A 11 1.68 7.29 -4.10
N THR A 12 1.74 7.23 -5.41
CA THR A 12 0.53 7.34 -6.22
C THR A 12 -0.11 5.96 -6.31
N GLU A 13 -1.34 5.94 -6.81
CA GLU A 13 -2.02 4.68 -7.04
C GLU A 13 -1.22 3.81 -8.01
N GLN A 14 -0.65 4.43 -9.04
CA GLN A 14 0.17 3.72 -10.00
C GLN A 14 1.41 3.10 -9.35
N ASP A 15 2.02 3.80 -8.41
CA ASP A 15 3.16 3.27 -7.69
C ASP A 15 2.77 2.00 -6.93
N VAL A 16 1.61 2.01 -6.31
CA VAL A 16 1.14 0.85 -5.56
C VAL A 16 0.83 -0.32 -6.50
N VAL A 17 0.25 -0.03 -7.65
CA VAL A 17 0.01 -1.05 -8.67
C VAL A 17 1.33 -1.73 -9.03
N GLN A 18 2.38 -0.96 -9.24
CA GLN A 18 3.66 -1.52 -9.62
C GLN A 18 4.33 -2.28 -8.49
N MET A 19 4.17 -1.82 -7.27
CA MET A 19 4.74 -2.51 -6.12
C MET A 19 4.07 -3.84 -5.86
N THR A 20 2.77 -3.89 -5.99
CA THR A 20 1.98 -5.04 -5.55
C THR A 20 1.56 -5.95 -6.68
N GLY A 21 1.56 -5.47 -7.90
CA GLY A 21 1.04 -6.23 -9.03
C GLY A 21 -0.47 -6.30 -9.08
N LEU A 22 -1.15 -5.55 -8.19
CA LEU A 22 -2.60 -5.54 -8.16
C LEU A 22 -3.15 -4.55 -9.16
N ALA A 23 -4.31 -4.87 -9.72
CA ALA A 23 -4.94 -3.97 -10.67
C ALA A 23 -5.45 -2.73 -9.98
N ARG A 24 -5.46 -1.64 -10.72
CA ARG A 24 -5.97 -0.37 -10.22
C ARG A 24 -7.42 -0.50 -9.77
N GLY A 25 -8.22 -1.25 -10.52
CA GLY A 25 -9.61 -1.47 -10.17
C GLY A 25 -9.77 -2.21 -8.85
N THR A 26 -8.88 -3.15 -8.57
CA THR A 26 -8.89 -3.88 -7.32
C THR A 26 -8.61 -2.94 -6.15
N LEU A 27 -7.63 -2.07 -6.30
CA LEU A 27 -7.30 -1.11 -5.26
C LEU A 27 -8.47 -0.15 -5.03
N ALA A 28 -9.10 0.31 -6.10
CA ALA A 28 -10.25 1.22 -5.99
C ALA A 28 -11.42 0.54 -5.29
N TYR A 29 -11.66 -0.71 -5.61
CA TYR A 29 -12.73 -1.47 -5.01
C TYR A 29 -12.52 -1.65 -3.51
N TRP A 30 -11.30 -2.02 -3.13
CA TRP A 30 -10.96 -2.19 -1.72
C TRP A 30 -11.07 -0.88 -0.96
N ARG A 31 -10.63 0.21 -1.58
CA ARG A 31 -10.74 1.52 -0.97
C ARG A 31 -12.19 1.87 -0.71
N HIS A 32 -13.06 1.53 -1.66
CA HIS A 32 -14.49 1.75 -1.51
C HIS A 32 -15.06 0.95 -0.34
N LEU A 33 -14.58 -0.26 -0.15
CA LEU A 33 -15.02 -1.12 0.93
C LEU A 33 -14.37 -0.80 2.27
N GLY A 34 -13.37 0.04 2.28
CA GLY A 34 -12.63 0.34 3.50
C GLY A 34 -11.61 -0.71 3.85
N THR A 35 -11.18 -1.50 2.86
CA THR A 35 -10.16 -2.53 3.07
C THR A 35 -8.92 -2.19 2.26
N GLY A 36 -7.94 -3.06 2.28
CA GLY A 36 -6.69 -2.85 1.56
C GLY A 36 -5.78 -1.89 2.30
N PRO A 37 -4.74 -1.42 1.62
CA PRO A 37 -3.80 -0.47 2.24
C PRO A 37 -4.48 0.85 2.57
N ILE A 38 -4.00 1.50 3.60
CA ILE A 38 -4.53 2.80 3.99
C ILE A 38 -4.28 3.80 2.87
N SER A 39 -5.30 4.53 2.49
CA SER A 39 -5.21 5.54 1.45
C SER A 39 -5.87 6.82 1.90
N TYR A 40 -5.57 7.90 1.21
CA TYR A 40 -6.18 9.19 1.50
C TYR A 40 -6.24 9.99 0.21
N LYS A 41 -6.95 11.08 0.24
CA LYS A 41 -7.07 11.93 -0.93
C LYS A 41 -6.40 13.27 -0.71
N LEU A 42 -5.67 13.72 -1.71
CA LEU A 42 -5.19 15.08 -1.78
C LEU A 42 -5.94 15.71 -2.93
N GLY A 43 -6.93 16.54 -2.59
CA GLY A 43 -7.83 17.06 -3.60
C GLY A 43 -8.58 15.89 -4.22
N ARG A 44 -8.35 15.65 -5.49
CA ARG A 44 -9.01 14.57 -6.21
C ARG A 44 -8.14 13.35 -6.41
N ARG A 45 -6.90 13.42 -5.93
CA ARG A 45 -5.94 12.36 -6.19
C ARG A 45 -5.81 11.45 -5.01
N VAL A 46 -5.81 10.15 -5.28
CA VAL A 46 -5.61 9.16 -4.25
C VAL A 46 -4.12 8.99 -4.01
N ARG A 47 -3.76 8.93 -2.75
CA ARG A 47 -2.36 8.75 -2.35
C ARG A 47 -2.27 7.71 -1.26
N TYR A 48 -1.10 7.10 -1.18
CA TYR A 48 -0.79 6.11 -0.14
C TYR A 48 0.55 6.50 0.46
N ASP A 49 0.74 6.19 1.71
CA ASP A 49 2.06 6.34 2.31
C ASP A 49 2.79 5.01 2.19
N GLU A 50 4.04 5.06 1.82
CA GLU A 50 4.82 3.84 1.62
C GLU A 50 4.83 2.97 2.87
N ALA A 51 4.99 3.57 4.04
CA ALA A 51 5.01 2.81 5.29
C ALA A 51 3.72 2.03 5.49
N ASP A 52 2.59 2.64 5.17
CA ASP A 52 1.30 1.99 5.31
C ASP A 52 1.13 0.84 4.32
N VAL A 53 1.60 1.04 3.10
CA VAL A 53 1.52 -0.01 2.08
C VAL A 53 2.39 -1.19 2.49
N LEU A 54 3.60 -0.92 2.96
CA LEU A 54 4.50 -1.98 3.38
C LEU A 54 3.95 -2.74 4.58
N ALA A 55 3.34 -2.03 5.52
CA ALA A 55 2.73 -2.66 6.67
C ALA A 55 1.58 -3.57 6.26
N TRP A 56 0.76 -3.10 5.31
CA TRP A 56 -0.35 -3.89 4.81
C TRP A 56 0.14 -5.14 4.09
N ILE A 57 1.22 -5.01 3.30
CA ILE A 57 1.80 -6.16 2.61
C ILE A 57 2.30 -7.17 3.63
N ALA A 58 2.99 -6.71 4.66
CA ALA A 58 3.52 -7.61 5.69
C ALA A 58 2.40 -8.35 6.41
N GLU A 59 1.34 -7.64 6.74
CA GLU A 59 0.20 -8.23 7.40
C GLU A 59 -0.50 -9.25 6.51
N SER A 60 -0.72 -8.91 5.24
CA SER A 60 -1.33 -9.81 4.30
C SER A 60 -0.52 -11.07 4.11
N LYS A 61 0.79 -10.91 4.05
CA LYS A 61 1.71 -12.01 3.91
C LYS A 61 1.58 -12.97 5.09
N THR A 62 1.52 -12.42 6.29
CA THR A 62 1.40 -13.23 7.49
C THR A 62 0.08 -14.00 7.54
N THR A 63 -1.02 -13.33 7.19
CA THR A 63 -2.34 -13.94 7.31
C THR A 63 -2.67 -14.91 6.19
N THR A 64 -2.02 -14.78 5.03
CA THR A 64 -2.35 -15.62 3.89
C THR A 64 -1.25 -16.59 3.50
N GLN A 65 -0.14 -16.53 4.20
CA GLN A 65 1.03 -17.34 3.93
C GLN A 65 0.71 -18.82 4.04
N ARG A 66 1.17 -19.59 3.07
CA ARG A 66 0.94 -21.04 3.08
C ARG A 66 2.11 -21.76 2.49
N GLY A 67 2.28 -22.97 2.90
CA GLY A 67 3.33 -23.83 2.38
C GLY A 67 4.70 -23.31 2.72
N GLY A 68 5.60 -23.69 1.95
CA GLY A 68 6.94 -23.20 2.07
C GLY A 68 7.69 -23.57 3.29
N GLN A 69 7.38 -24.49 3.94
CA GLN A 69 7.97 -24.67 5.02
C GLN A 69 8.85 -25.59 4.93
N LYS A 70 9.58 -25.72 5.05
CA LYS A 70 10.34 -26.44 4.89
C LYS A 70 10.95 -26.79 5.54
#